data_bd7cdf438ff7f6f58b1beba5e8d082ac
#
_entry.id   bd7cdf438ff7f6f58b1beba5e8d082ac
#
_cell.length_a   1.000
_cell.length_b   1.000
_cell.length_c   1.000
_cell.angle_alpha   90.00
_cell.angle_beta   90.00
_cell.angle_gamma   90.00
#
_symmetry.space_group_name_H-M   'P 1'
#
loop_
_entity.id
_entity.type
_entity.pdbx_description
1 polymer ?
#
loop_
_entity_poly.entity_id
_entity_poly.type
_entity_poly.pdbx_seq_one_letter_code
_entity_poly.pdbx_strand_id
1 'polypeptide(L)'
;GHAMRSMGGNGVWELFIPGIGAGTSYKFEILTADGRWIVKADPMARFAEVPPATASIVTATTYQWNDDGWMRRRAASEPATQPMSVYEVHFGSWRPGLSYVTAADQLIEYVLAQGFTHVEFMPLAEHPSGGSWGYQVTGYYAPTSRFGTPDELRLLIDRLHQAGIGVLMDWVPGHFPKDEFALAKFDGQPLYEHGDPRRGEHQDWGTLIFDFGRREVRNFLVANALYWLEEFHVDGLRVDAVASMLYLDYSREDGEWVPNVHGGRENLEAIAFLQEVNATAYKRYPGIVMIAEESTSFPGVTAPTDRAGLGFGMKWNMGWMHDSLQYMQEDPMHRSH
;
A
#
# COMPACT_ATOMS: atom_id res chain seq x y z
N GLY A 1 -28.20 -6.28 16.07
CA GLY A 1 -26.75 -6.17 16.21
C GLY A 1 -26.29 -6.56 17.61
N HIS A 2 -25.01 -6.76 17.77
CA HIS A 2 -24.37 -7.07 19.04
C HIS A 2 -23.62 -5.84 19.51
N ALA A 3 -24.02 -5.24 20.65
CA ALA A 3 -23.38 -4.02 21.16
C ALA A 3 -21.97 -4.31 21.67
N MET A 4 -21.00 -3.53 21.20
CA MET A 4 -19.65 -3.55 21.73
C MET A 4 -19.57 -2.70 23.02
N ARG A 5 -18.64 -3.01 23.89
CA ARG A 5 -18.35 -2.21 25.09
C ARG A 5 -17.12 -1.35 24.91
N SER A 6 -17.17 -0.14 25.42
CA SER A 6 -16.00 0.74 25.44
C SER A 6 -14.99 0.25 26.48
N MET A 7 -13.71 0.26 26.12
CA MET A 7 -12.58 -0.09 26.99
C MET A 7 -12.00 1.12 27.71
N GLY A 8 -12.72 2.22 27.78
CA GLY A 8 -12.32 3.45 28.40
C GLY A 8 -12.18 4.62 27.42
N GLY A 9 -11.46 5.67 27.81
CA GLY A 9 -11.34 6.90 27.02
C GLY A 9 -10.35 6.84 25.84
N ASN A 10 -9.83 5.67 25.51
CA ASN A 10 -8.84 5.49 24.43
C ASN A 10 -9.45 5.19 23.05
N GLY A 11 -10.78 5.18 22.94
CA GLY A 11 -11.49 4.89 21.68
C GLY A 11 -11.53 3.42 21.28
N VAL A 12 -11.09 2.50 22.13
CA VAL A 12 -11.13 1.06 21.87
C VAL A 12 -12.46 0.47 22.33
N TRP A 13 -13.05 -0.36 21.49
CA TRP A 13 -14.29 -1.07 21.71
C TRP A 13 -14.05 -2.55 21.52
N GLU A 14 -14.65 -3.39 22.34
CA GLU A 14 -14.53 -4.84 22.22
C GLU A 14 -15.87 -5.56 22.32
N LEU A 15 -15.92 -6.74 21.69
CA LEU A 15 -17.02 -7.67 21.81
C LEU A 15 -16.51 -9.09 21.54
N PHE A 16 -16.83 -10.01 22.43
CA PHE A 16 -16.66 -11.44 22.18
C PHE A 16 -18.01 -12.09 21.84
N ILE A 17 -18.05 -12.80 20.70
CA ILE A 17 -19.25 -13.51 20.26
C ILE A 17 -18.93 -15.00 20.13
N PRO A 18 -19.52 -15.87 20.98
CA PRO A 18 -19.28 -17.31 20.89
C PRO A 18 -19.76 -17.88 19.55
N GLY A 19 -19.00 -18.85 19.01
CA GLY A 19 -19.37 -19.56 17.79
C GLY A 19 -19.08 -18.80 16.49
N ILE A 20 -18.52 -17.60 16.54
CA ILE A 20 -18.04 -16.87 15.36
C ILE A 20 -16.62 -17.34 15.04
N GLY A 21 -16.40 -17.78 13.80
CA GLY A 21 -15.11 -18.28 13.33
C GLY A 21 -14.83 -17.92 11.88
N ALA A 22 -13.74 -18.47 11.34
CA ALA A 22 -13.31 -18.22 9.96
C ALA A 22 -14.45 -18.46 8.95
N GLY A 23 -14.55 -17.57 7.97
CA GLY A 23 -15.60 -17.57 6.94
C GLY A 23 -16.83 -16.73 7.30
N THR A 24 -16.94 -16.24 8.55
CA THR A 24 -18.07 -15.39 8.94
C THR A 24 -17.90 -13.98 8.39
N SER A 25 -18.89 -13.48 7.65
CA SER A 25 -18.95 -12.09 7.20
C SER A 25 -19.50 -11.17 8.28
N TYR A 26 -18.92 -9.98 8.41
CA TYR A 26 -19.35 -9.00 9.39
C TYR A 26 -19.13 -7.56 8.92
N LYS A 27 -19.84 -6.62 9.55
CA LYS A 27 -19.64 -5.17 9.43
C LYS A 27 -19.77 -4.53 10.81
N PHE A 28 -19.23 -3.33 10.95
CA PHE A 28 -19.45 -2.50 12.11
C PHE A 28 -20.63 -1.55 11.87
N GLU A 29 -21.50 -1.45 12.85
CA GLU A 29 -22.57 -0.47 12.93
C GLU A 29 -22.16 0.59 13.96
N ILE A 30 -22.05 1.84 13.55
CA ILE A 30 -21.52 2.93 14.37
C ILE A 30 -22.61 3.98 14.58
N LEU A 31 -22.92 4.30 15.83
CA LEU A 31 -23.73 5.48 16.17
C LEU A 31 -22.80 6.70 16.22
N THR A 32 -22.97 7.60 15.26
CA THR A 32 -22.17 8.80 15.15
C THR A 32 -22.54 9.83 16.23
N ALA A 33 -21.66 10.81 16.46
CA ALA A 33 -21.90 11.88 17.45
C ALA A 33 -23.13 12.74 17.13
N ASP A 34 -23.52 12.84 15.87
CA ASP A 34 -24.74 13.55 15.42
C ASP A 34 -25.99 12.66 15.39
N GLY A 35 -25.91 11.44 15.94
CA GLY A 35 -27.06 10.55 16.16
C GLY A 35 -27.45 9.69 14.96
N ARG A 36 -26.64 9.61 13.91
CA ARG A 36 -26.89 8.73 12.75
C ARG A 36 -26.25 7.36 12.96
N TRP A 37 -26.92 6.33 12.43
CA TRP A 37 -26.33 5.02 12.29
C TRP A 37 -25.67 4.87 10.91
N ILE A 38 -24.38 4.49 10.90
CA ILE A 38 -23.64 4.21 9.69
C ILE A 38 -23.04 2.81 9.75
N VAL A 39 -22.80 2.21 8.59
CA VAL A 39 -22.25 0.85 8.48
C VAL A 39 -20.89 0.90 7.80
N LYS A 40 -19.90 0.28 8.42
CA LYS A 40 -18.49 0.31 7.97
C LYS A 40 -17.91 -1.10 7.88
N ALA A 41 -17.05 -1.32 6.89
CA ALA A 41 -16.14 -2.45 6.89
C ALA A 41 -15.09 -2.28 8.01
N ASP A 42 -14.50 -3.35 8.45
CA ASP A 42 -13.39 -3.31 9.40
C ASP A 42 -12.12 -2.81 8.71
N PRO A 43 -11.53 -1.70 9.14
CA PRO A 43 -10.32 -1.16 8.52
C PRO A 43 -9.10 -2.08 8.59
N MET A 44 -9.09 -3.01 9.55
CA MET A 44 -8.01 -3.97 9.78
C MET A 44 -8.38 -5.40 9.37
N ALA A 45 -9.48 -5.58 8.64
CA ALA A 45 -9.86 -6.89 8.12
C ALA A 45 -8.76 -7.45 7.20
N ARG A 46 -8.43 -8.71 7.43
CA ARG A 46 -7.41 -9.43 6.63
C ARG A 46 -8.00 -10.19 5.44
N PHE A 47 -9.31 -10.19 5.32
CA PHE A 47 -10.06 -10.77 4.22
C PHE A 47 -11.38 -10.03 4.04
N ALA A 48 -11.82 -9.86 2.80
CA ALA A 48 -13.04 -9.17 2.44
C ALA A 48 -13.84 -9.96 1.40
N GLU A 49 -15.12 -9.66 1.29
CA GLU A 49 -15.95 -10.19 0.20
C GLU A 49 -15.46 -9.68 -1.15
N VAL A 50 -15.78 -10.44 -2.20
CA VAL A 50 -15.52 -10.02 -3.59
C VAL A 50 -16.40 -8.81 -3.92
N PRO A 51 -15.84 -7.69 -4.39
CA PRO A 51 -16.65 -6.56 -4.84
C PRO A 51 -17.69 -6.95 -5.90
N PRO A 52 -18.90 -6.35 -5.89
CA PRO A 52 -19.27 -5.13 -5.15
C PRO A 52 -19.71 -5.34 -3.70
N ALA A 53 -19.70 -6.56 -3.16
CA ALA A 53 -19.93 -6.78 -1.75
C ALA A 53 -18.83 -6.15 -0.90
N THR A 54 -19.16 -5.73 0.33
CA THR A 54 -18.29 -4.87 1.13
C THR A 54 -18.05 -5.34 2.56
N ALA A 55 -18.53 -6.54 2.92
CA ALA A 55 -18.31 -7.05 4.26
C ALA A 55 -16.86 -7.53 4.45
N SER A 56 -16.41 -7.44 5.68
CA SER A 56 -15.18 -8.07 6.14
C SER A 56 -15.46 -9.54 6.47
N ILE A 57 -14.44 -10.40 6.32
CA ILE A 57 -14.56 -11.83 6.60
C ILE A 57 -13.57 -12.21 7.69
N VAL A 58 -14.03 -12.90 8.72
CA VAL A 58 -13.15 -13.49 9.74
C VAL A 58 -12.27 -14.54 9.06
N THR A 59 -10.95 -14.41 9.21
CA THR A 59 -10.01 -15.36 8.61
C THR A 59 -8.94 -15.80 9.61
N ALA A 60 -8.44 -17.00 9.40
CA ALA A 60 -7.25 -17.50 10.05
C ALA A 60 -6.39 -18.19 8.98
N THR A 61 -5.09 -17.93 9.01
CA THR A 61 -4.18 -18.61 8.09
C THR A 61 -3.82 -19.99 8.60
N THR A 62 -3.80 -20.94 7.67
CA THR A 62 -3.23 -22.29 7.88
C THR A 62 -2.05 -22.53 6.97
N TYR A 63 -1.60 -21.49 6.26
CA TYR A 63 -0.54 -21.59 5.29
C TYR A 63 0.81 -21.92 5.96
N GLN A 64 1.53 -22.85 5.37
CA GLN A 64 2.89 -23.23 5.79
C GLN A 64 3.86 -22.81 4.70
N TRP A 65 4.73 -21.84 5.02
CA TRP A 65 5.73 -21.34 4.08
C TRP A 65 6.83 -22.37 3.80
N ASN A 66 7.30 -22.39 2.55
CA ASN A 66 8.39 -23.25 2.08
C ASN A 66 9.53 -22.43 1.48
N ASP A 67 9.62 -21.15 1.81
CA ASP A 67 10.59 -20.19 1.27
C ASP A 67 11.75 -19.87 2.22
N ASP A 68 11.99 -20.66 3.24
CA ASP A 68 13.07 -20.45 4.23
C ASP A 68 14.44 -20.20 3.58
N GLY A 69 14.73 -20.89 2.48
CA GLY A 69 15.96 -20.71 1.73
C GLY A 69 16.07 -19.30 1.13
N TRP A 70 14.98 -18.81 0.57
CA TRP A 70 14.89 -17.45 0.04
C TRP A 70 15.04 -16.42 1.17
N MET A 71 14.29 -16.56 2.26
CA MET A 71 14.30 -15.63 3.38
C MET A 71 15.67 -15.50 4.03
N ARG A 72 16.42 -16.61 4.17
CA ARG A 72 17.80 -16.57 4.67
C ARG A 72 18.75 -15.85 3.70
N ARG A 73 18.66 -16.11 2.39
CA ARG A 73 19.46 -15.39 1.38
C ARG A 73 19.14 -13.90 1.37
N ARG A 74 17.86 -13.56 1.39
CA ARG A 74 17.41 -12.15 1.47
C ARG A 74 18.01 -11.45 2.68
N ALA A 75 17.89 -12.03 3.87
CA ALA A 75 18.41 -11.43 5.10
C ALA A 75 19.93 -11.21 5.08
N ALA A 76 20.67 -11.98 4.29
CA ALA A 76 22.13 -11.87 4.14
C ALA A 76 22.52 -11.01 2.91
N SER A 77 21.57 -10.49 2.14
CA SER A 77 21.83 -9.75 0.92
C SER A 77 21.74 -8.23 1.14
N GLU A 78 22.38 -7.50 0.24
CA GLU A 78 22.27 -6.04 0.13
C GLU A 78 21.69 -5.72 -1.25
N PRO A 79 20.37 -5.53 -1.39
CA PRO A 79 19.70 -5.37 -2.68
C PRO A 79 20.27 -4.26 -3.56
N ALA A 80 20.74 -3.16 -2.94
CA ALA A 80 21.34 -2.03 -3.67
C ALA A 80 22.65 -2.38 -4.39
N THR A 81 23.28 -3.49 -4.03
CA THR A 81 24.55 -3.94 -4.64
C THR A 81 24.38 -5.10 -5.62
N GLN A 82 23.15 -5.54 -5.84
CA GLN A 82 22.84 -6.67 -6.71
C GLN A 82 22.13 -6.17 -7.99
N PRO A 83 22.32 -6.83 -9.13
CA PRO A 83 21.50 -6.59 -10.30
C PRO A 83 20.03 -6.83 -10.00
N MET A 84 19.19 -5.89 -10.36
CA MET A 84 17.73 -5.97 -10.19
C MET A 84 17.06 -5.59 -11.49
N SER A 85 16.19 -6.47 -12.01
CA SER A 85 15.26 -6.13 -13.07
C SER A 85 13.86 -6.54 -12.64
N VAL A 86 12.92 -5.62 -12.77
CA VAL A 86 11.57 -5.73 -12.20
C VAL A 86 10.56 -5.84 -13.33
N TYR A 87 9.69 -6.86 -13.25
CA TYR A 87 8.53 -7.00 -14.10
C TYR A 87 7.28 -6.55 -13.34
N GLU A 88 6.74 -5.40 -13.71
CA GLU A 88 5.50 -4.87 -13.12
C GLU A 88 4.29 -5.57 -13.71
N VAL A 89 3.36 -6.00 -12.86
CA VAL A 89 2.18 -6.78 -13.24
C VAL A 89 0.91 -6.16 -12.64
N HIS A 90 -0.02 -5.76 -13.52
CA HIS A 90 -1.41 -5.58 -13.13
C HIS A 90 -2.10 -6.95 -13.21
N PHE A 91 -2.33 -7.57 -12.06
CA PHE A 91 -2.73 -8.98 -11.98
C PHE A 91 -4.02 -9.28 -12.76
N GLY A 92 -5.01 -8.41 -12.64
CA GLY A 92 -6.32 -8.62 -13.28
C GLY A 92 -6.35 -8.57 -14.81
N SER A 93 -5.35 -7.93 -15.44
CA SER A 93 -5.29 -7.80 -16.90
C SER A 93 -4.10 -8.51 -17.55
N TRP A 94 -3.13 -8.99 -16.77
CA TRP A 94 -1.96 -9.68 -17.31
C TRP A 94 -2.35 -10.92 -18.13
N ARG A 95 -3.17 -11.77 -17.54
CA ARG A 95 -3.84 -12.89 -18.23
C ARG A 95 -5.23 -13.05 -17.60
N PRO A 96 -6.29 -12.54 -18.24
CA PRO A 96 -7.62 -12.55 -17.67
C PRO A 96 -8.10 -13.95 -17.29
N GLY A 97 -8.79 -14.06 -16.16
CA GLY A 97 -9.36 -15.31 -15.66
C GLY A 97 -8.44 -16.16 -14.78
N LEU A 98 -7.21 -15.70 -14.51
CA LEU A 98 -6.31 -16.39 -13.59
C LEU A 98 -6.64 -16.01 -12.13
N SER A 99 -6.53 -17.01 -11.24
CA SER A 99 -6.46 -16.86 -9.79
C SER A 99 -4.99 -16.77 -9.32
N TYR A 100 -4.77 -16.44 -8.05
CA TYR A 100 -3.43 -16.50 -7.44
C TYR A 100 -2.77 -17.86 -7.66
N VAL A 101 -3.53 -18.95 -7.51
CA VAL A 101 -3.02 -20.32 -7.66
C VAL A 101 -2.68 -20.62 -9.12
N THR A 102 -3.59 -20.32 -10.03
CA THR A 102 -3.42 -20.69 -11.45
C THR A 102 -2.43 -19.79 -12.19
N ALA A 103 -2.17 -18.60 -11.67
CA ALA A 103 -1.17 -17.69 -12.22
C ALA A 103 0.28 -18.11 -11.89
N ALA A 104 0.50 -18.83 -10.80
CA ALA A 104 1.83 -19.04 -10.25
C ALA A 104 2.81 -19.63 -11.27
N ASP A 105 2.49 -20.77 -11.87
CA ASP A 105 3.38 -21.43 -12.85
C ASP A 105 3.61 -20.60 -14.10
N GLN A 106 2.56 -19.98 -14.61
CA GLN A 106 2.62 -19.16 -15.82
C GLN A 106 3.48 -17.91 -15.61
N LEU A 107 3.37 -17.27 -14.44
CA LEU A 107 4.13 -16.07 -14.12
C LEU A 107 5.61 -16.42 -13.89
N ILE A 108 5.89 -17.51 -13.20
CA ILE A 108 7.25 -18.01 -12.99
C ILE A 108 7.92 -18.29 -14.33
N GLU A 109 7.27 -19.07 -15.18
CA GLU A 109 7.79 -19.40 -16.52
C GLU A 109 8.11 -18.15 -17.33
N TYR A 110 7.16 -17.21 -17.37
CA TYR A 110 7.32 -15.98 -18.14
C TYR A 110 8.46 -15.10 -17.60
N VAL A 111 8.51 -14.87 -16.31
CA VAL A 111 9.50 -14.01 -15.65
C VAL A 111 10.92 -14.57 -15.83
N LEU A 112 11.09 -15.89 -15.66
CA LEU A 112 12.38 -16.54 -15.86
C LEU A 112 12.82 -16.52 -17.33
N ALA A 113 11.90 -16.76 -18.27
CA ALA A 113 12.21 -16.73 -19.69
C ALA A 113 12.63 -15.33 -20.17
N GLN A 114 12.10 -14.28 -19.55
CA GLN A 114 12.46 -12.88 -19.85
C GLN A 114 13.70 -12.39 -19.08
N GLY A 115 14.19 -13.15 -18.10
CA GLY A 115 15.38 -12.81 -17.31
C GLY A 115 15.15 -11.76 -16.23
N PHE A 116 13.91 -11.55 -15.80
CA PHE A 116 13.63 -10.67 -14.66
C PHE A 116 14.00 -11.32 -13.33
N THR A 117 14.45 -10.51 -12.38
CA THR A 117 14.81 -10.96 -11.03
C THR A 117 13.66 -10.83 -10.04
N HIS A 118 12.75 -9.91 -10.29
CA HIS A 118 11.63 -9.57 -9.39
C HIS A 118 10.34 -9.39 -10.18
N VAL A 119 9.24 -9.67 -9.50
CA VAL A 119 7.89 -9.24 -9.90
C VAL A 119 7.46 -8.10 -8.98
N GLU A 120 6.91 -7.04 -9.53
CA GLU A 120 6.19 -6.01 -8.78
C GLU A 120 4.71 -6.12 -9.10
N PHE A 121 3.90 -6.43 -8.09
CA PHE A 121 2.45 -6.38 -8.25
C PHE A 121 1.96 -4.96 -8.05
N MET A 122 1.24 -4.42 -9.03
CA MET A 122 0.40 -3.25 -8.83
C MET A 122 -0.56 -3.53 -7.67
N PRO A 123 -1.15 -2.51 -7.00
CA PRO A 123 -1.75 -2.70 -5.68
C PRO A 123 -2.69 -3.91 -5.59
N LEU A 124 -2.36 -4.84 -4.70
CA LEU A 124 -3.19 -6.02 -4.39
C LEU A 124 -4.04 -5.84 -3.13
N ALA A 125 -3.90 -4.73 -2.42
CA ALA A 125 -4.82 -4.41 -1.34
C ALA A 125 -6.26 -4.24 -1.88
N GLU A 126 -7.27 -4.63 -1.09
CA GLU A 126 -8.66 -4.61 -1.56
C GLU A 126 -9.13 -3.21 -1.92
N HIS A 127 -9.85 -3.11 -3.01
CA HIS A 127 -10.35 -1.87 -3.60
C HIS A 127 -11.69 -2.12 -4.31
N PRO A 128 -12.62 -1.13 -4.36
CA PRO A 128 -13.96 -1.36 -4.89
C PRO A 128 -14.01 -1.44 -6.42
N SER A 129 -13.20 -0.64 -7.11
CA SER A 129 -13.25 -0.49 -8.57
C SER A 129 -12.00 -1.05 -9.25
N GLY A 130 -12.19 -1.98 -10.17
CA GLY A 130 -11.09 -2.49 -11.03
C GLY A 130 -10.48 -1.41 -11.92
N GLY A 131 -11.25 -0.37 -12.27
CA GLY A 131 -10.77 0.76 -13.07
C GLY A 131 -9.72 1.65 -12.38
N SER A 132 -9.60 1.55 -11.06
CA SER A 132 -8.55 2.24 -10.30
C SER A 132 -7.20 1.52 -10.33
N TRP A 133 -7.13 0.30 -10.89
CA TRP A 133 -5.95 -0.59 -10.87
C TRP A 133 -5.43 -0.91 -9.45
N GLY A 134 -6.25 -0.70 -8.43
CA GLY A 134 -5.90 -0.88 -7.03
C GLY A 134 -5.40 0.37 -6.32
N TYR A 135 -5.28 1.51 -6.97
CA TYR A 135 -4.79 2.75 -6.36
C TYR A 135 -5.82 3.50 -5.50
N GLN A 136 -7.05 2.99 -5.40
CA GLN A 136 -8.08 3.51 -4.49
C GLN A 136 -8.43 2.45 -3.45
N VAL A 137 -7.58 2.29 -2.46
CA VAL A 137 -7.61 1.21 -1.47
C VAL A 137 -8.72 1.46 -0.45
N THR A 138 -9.54 0.43 -0.21
CA THR A 138 -10.54 0.41 0.87
C THR A 138 -10.22 -0.61 1.96
N GLY A 139 -9.46 -1.64 1.65
CA GLY A 139 -9.04 -2.68 2.61
C GLY A 139 -7.52 -2.80 2.67
N TYR A 140 -6.88 -2.01 3.53
CA TYR A 140 -5.41 -1.91 3.60
C TYR A 140 -4.73 -3.20 4.06
N TYR A 141 -5.42 -4.03 4.85
CA TYR A 141 -4.89 -5.29 5.40
C TYR A 141 -5.42 -6.54 4.68
N ALA A 142 -6.33 -6.36 3.72
CA ALA A 142 -6.91 -7.47 2.97
C ALA A 142 -6.33 -7.51 1.55
N PRO A 143 -5.75 -8.63 1.10
CA PRO A 143 -5.52 -8.86 -0.33
C PRO A 143 -6.85 -8.84 -1.07
N THR A 144 -6.86 -8.33 -2.31
CA THR A 144 -8.08 -8.38 -3.11
C THR A 144 -8.56 -9.83 -3.27
N SER A 145 -9.82 -10.06 -2.96
CA SER A 145 -10.47 -11.37 -3.04
C SER A 145 -10.89 -11.78 -4.45
N ARG A 146 -10.71 -10.86 -5.43
CA ARG A 146 -11.01 -11.14 -6.85
C ARG A 146 -10.27 -12.35 -7.41
N PHE A 147 -9.09 -12.63 -6.88
CA PHE A 147 -8.17 -13.66 -7.43
C PHE A 147 -7.95 -14.83 -6.49
N GLY A 148 -8.61 -14.85 -5.34
CA GLY A 148 -8.51 -15.92 -4.36
C GLY A 148 -8.43 -15.44 -2.91
N THR A 149 -8.08 -16.36 -2.02
CA THR A 149 -7.95 -16.12 -0.60
C THR A 149 -6.58 -15.54 -0.22
N PRO A 150 -6.41 -14.98 0.99
CA PRO A 150 -5.10 -14.57 1.48
C PRO A 150 -4.05 -15.69 1.48
N ASP A 151 -4.44 -16.92 1.81
CA ASP A 151 -3.51 -18.06 1.78
C ASP A 151 -3.10 -18.44 0.35
N GLU A 152 -3.97 -18.23 -0.63
CA GLU A 152 -3.63 -18.43 -2.05
C GLU A 152 -2.65 -17.37 -2.57
N LEU A 153 -2.71 -16.14 -2.06
CA LEU A 153 -1.67 -15.14 -2.35
C LEU A 153 -0.34 -15.52 -1.69
N ARG A 154 -0.36 -16.04 -0.47
CA ARG A 154 0.85 -16.58 0.18
C ARG A 154 1.48 -17.68 -0.67
N LEU A 155 0.67 -18.59 -1.19
CA LEU A 155 1.14 -19.66 -2.08
C LEU A 155 1.79 -19.11 -3.35
N LEU A 156 1.22 -18.10 -3.98
CA LEU A 156 1.81 -17.45 -5.16
C LEU A 156 3.21 -16.88 -4.84
N ILE A 157 3.32 -16.13 -3.75
CA ILE A 157 4.59 -15.51 -3.34
C ILE A 157 5.62 -16.58 -2.95
N ASP A 158 5.22 -17.58 -2.21
CA ASP A 158 6.06 -18.71 -1.81
C ASP A 158 6.65 -19.45 -3.04
N ARG A 159 5.83 -19.68 -4.04
CA ARG A 159 6.27 -20.33 -5.28
C ARG A 159 7.23 -19.47 -6.10
N LEU A 160 6.99 -18.14 -6.16
CA LEU A 160 7.93 -17.21 -6.77
C LEU A 160 9.28 -17.23 -6.06
N HIS A 161 9.31 -17.23 -4.73
CA HIS A 161 10.50 -17.32 -3.91
C HIS A 161 11.26 -18.66 -4.15
N GLN A 162 10.55 -19.78 -4.21
CA GLN A 162 11.15 -21.07 -4.50
C GLN A 162 11.78 -21.14 -5.90
N ALA A 163 11.25 -20.38 -6.85
CA ALA A 163 11.81 -20.22 -8.19
C ALA A 163 12.95 -19.20 -8.26
N GLY A 164 13.32 -18.57 -7.15
CA GLY A 164 14.38 -17.57 -7.10
C GLY A 164 13.96 -16.17 -7.55
N ILE A 165 12.67 -15.87 -7.54
CA ILE A 165 12.10 -14.58 -7.96
C ILE A 165 11.66 -13.79 -6.72
N GLY A 166 12.16 -12.55 -6.58
CA GLY A 166 11.72 -11.62 -5.54
C GLY A 166 10.35 -11.04 -5.85
N VAL A 167 9.65 -10.58 -4.81
CA VAL A 167 8.30 -10.02 -4.93
C VAL A 167 8.27 -8.64 -4.29
N LEU A 168 7.94 -7.64 -5.09
CA LEU A 168 7.64 -6.29 -4.65
C LEU A 168 6.14 -6.07 -4.73
N MET A 169 5.61 -5.23 -3.85
CA MET A 169 4.21 -4.84 -3.87
C MET A 169 4.08 -3.32 -3.89
N ASP A 170 3.18 -2.84 -4.72
CA ASP A 170 2.81 -1.44 -4.76
C ASP A 170 1.92 -1.11 -3.55
N TRP A 171 2.33 -0.11 -2.77
CA TRP A 171 1.68 0.31 -1.54
C TRP A 171 1.26 1.77 -1.62
N VAL A 172 0.02 2.07 -1.24
CA VAL A 172 -0.63 3.36 -1.46
C VAL A 172 -0.96 4.04 -0.13
N PRO A 173 0.04 4.57 0.62
CA PRO A 173 -0.20 5.16 1.93
C PRO A 173 -0.60 6.64 1.90
N GLY A 174 -0.65 7.26 0.71
CA GLY A 174 -0.88 8.70 0.58
C GLY A 174 -2.35 9.10 0.70
N HIS A 175 -3.24 8.29 0.19
CA HIS A 175 -4.65 8.64 0.05
C HIS A 175 -5.55 7.41 0.05
N PHE A 176 -6.87 7.64 0.14
CA PHE A 176 -7.90 6.63 0.02
C PHE A 176 -9.20 7.22 -0.57
N PRO A 177 -10.08 6.40 -1.18
CA PRO A 177 -11.29 6.88 -1.82
C PRO A 177 -12.37 7.29 -0.79
N LYS A 178 -13.37 8.03 -1.27
CA LYS A 178 -14.49 8.53 -0.46
C LYS A 178 -15.62 7.52 -0.23
N ASP A 179 -15.42 6.26 -0.55
CA ASP A 179 -16.43 5.20 -0.39
C ASP A 179 -16.94 5.14 1.05
N GLU A 180 -18.24 5.28 1.21
CA GLU A 180 -18.89 5.44 2.53
C GLU A 180 -18.74 4.21 3.44
N PHE A 181 -18.56 3.01 2.86
CA PHE A 181 -18.40 1.78 3.63
C PHE A 181 -16.98 1.59 4.22
N ALA A 182 -16.02 2.44 3.83
CA ALA A 182 -14.59 2.29 4.17
C ALA A 182 -14.13 3.38 5.15
N LEU A 183 -12.91 3.93 4.94
CA LEU A 183 -12.26 4.80 5.91
C LEU A 183 -12.83 6.23 5.97
N ALA A 184 -13.44 6.71 4.88
CA ALA A 184 -13.93 8.08 4.80
C ALA A 184 -14.93 8.39 5.92
N LYS A 185 -14.64 9.40 6.74
CA LYS A 185 -15.46 9.80 7.90
C LYS A 185 -15.91 8.60 8.72
N PHE A 186 -14.95 7.80 9.15
CA PHE A 186 -15.17 6.44 9.67
C PHE A 186 -16.20 6.38 10.82
N ASP A 187 -16.18 7.32 11.72
CA ASP A 187 -17.15 7.44 12.84
C ASP A 187 -18.18 8.59 12.63
N GLY A 188 -18.31 9.06 11.39
CA GLY A 188 -19.13 10.21 11.02
C GLY A 188 -18.36 11.52 10.92
N GLN A 189 -17.08 11.52 11.34
CA GLN A 189 -16.17 12.66 11.27
C GLN A 189 -14.82 12.24 10.66
N PRO A 190 -13.99 13.19 10.20
CA PRO A 190 -12.62 12.88 9.77
C PRO A 190 -11.82 12.21 10.88
N LEU A 191 -11.56 10.89 10.72
CA LEU A 191 -10.79 10.09 11.66
C LEU A 191 -9.43 9.68 11.08
N TYR A 192 -9.42 9.13 9.86
CA TYR A 192 -8.22 8.78 9.11
C TYR A 192 -7.71 9.94 8.29
N GLU A 193 -8.60 10.73 7.68
CA GLU A 193 -8.28 11.92 6.90
C GLU A 193 -8.12 13.16 7.77
N HIS A 194 -7.38 14.15 7.25
CA HIS A 194 -7.28 15.47 7.88
C HIS A 194 -8.61 16.23 7.77
N GLY A 195 -9.03 16.91 8.85
CA GLY A 195 -10.31 17.59 8.91
C GLY A 195 -10.42 18.86 8.04
N ASP A 196 -9.30 19.53 7.73
CA ASP A 196 -9.27 20.66 6.81
C ASP A 196 -9.13 20.13 5.36
N PRO A 197 -10.11 20.39 4.46
CA PRO A 197 -10.05 19.91 3.07
C PRO A 197 -8.81 20.37 2.31
N ARG A 198 -8.24 21.52 2.67
CA ARG A 198 -7.00 22.02 2.06
C ARG A 198 -5.78 21.16 2.38
N ARG A 199 -5.88 20.27 3.37
CA ARG A 199 -4.87 19.28 3.76
C ARG A 199 -5.35 17.84 3.62
N GLY A 200 -6.66 17.62 3.60
CA GLY A 200 -7.31 16.31 3.71
C GLY A 200 -7.95 15.81 2.41
N GLU A 201 -7.85 16.53 1.30
CA GLU A 201 -8.49 16.14 0.05
C GLU A 201 -7.61 16.42 -1.17
N HIS A 202 -7.45 15.43 -2.05
CA HIS A 202 -6.93 15.60 -3.41
C HIS A 202 -8.11 15.88 -4.35
N GLN A 203 -8.25 17.13 -4.79
CA GLN A 203 -9.38 17.54 -5.62
C GLN A 203 -9.35 16.90 -7.01
N ASP A 204 -8.17 16.79 -7.63
CA ASP A 204 -7.96 16.21 -8.95
C ASP A 204 -8.20 14.68 -8.98
N TRP A 205 -7.90 13.99 -7.89
CA TRP A 205 -8.12 12.53 -7.80
C TRP A 205 -9.45 12.16 -7.15
N GLY A 206 -10.13 13.11 -6.50
CA GLY A 206 -11.36 12.86 -5.75
C GLY A 206 -11.15 11.98 -4.51
N THR A 207 -9.94 11.94 -3.96
CA THR A 207 -9.56 11.10 -2.82
C THR A 207 -9.30 11.93 -1.56
N LEU A 208 -9.29 11.26 -0.41
CA LEU A 208 -8.95 11.85 0.87
C LEU A 208 -7.49 11.57 1.22
N ILE A 209 -6.87 12.49 1.95
CA ILE A 209 -5.47 12.40 2.38
C ILE A 209 -5.43 12.00 3.85
N PHE A 210 -4.62 11.01 4.20
CA PHE A 210 -4.39 10.62 5.59
C PHE A 210 -3.86 11.77 6.44
N ASP A 211 -4.33 11.87 7.68
CA ASP A 211 -3.79 12.79 8.68
C ASP A 211 -2.51 12.19 9.30
N PHE A 212 -1.39 12.41 8.65
CA PHE A 212 -0.08 11.91 9.11
C PHE A 212 0.37 12.52 10.45
N GLY A 213 -0.24 13.60 10.90
CA GLY A 213 0.00 14.20 12.21
C GLY A 213 -0.66 13.44 13.36
N ARG A 214 -1.67 12.62 13.07
CA ARG A 214 -2.37 11.81 14.07
C ARG A 214 -1.60 10.51 14.30
N ARG A 215 -1.21 10.26 15.57
CA ARG A 215 -0.37 9.11 15.93
C ARG A 215 -1.03 7.77 15.58
N GLU A 216 -2.33 7.65 15.78
CA GLU A 216 -3.10 6.44 15.49
C GLU A 216 -3.12 6.15 14.00
N VAL A 217 -3.21 7.17 13.14
CA VAL A 217 -3.15 7.03 11.69
C VAL A 217 -1.75 6.61 11.23
N ARG A 218 -0.70 7.25 11.77
CA ARG A 218 0.68 6.83 11.49
C ARG A 218 0.92 5.39 11.91
N ASN A 219 0.46 5.00 13.10
CA ASN A 219 0.58 3.62 13.56
C ASN A 219 -0.16 2.63 12.67
N PHE A 220 -1.37 2.98 12.22
CA PHE A 220 -2.14 2.17 11.26
C PHE A 220 -1.35 1.94 9.97
N LEU A 221 -0.73 2.97 9.41
CA LEU A 221 0.02 2.87 8.14
C LEU A 221 1.38 2.17 8.32
N VAL A 222 2.12 2.47 9.38
CA VAL A 222 3.38 1.77 9.68
C VAL A 222 3.13 0.28 9.89
N ALA A 223 2.14 -0.06 10.72
CA ALA A 223 1.76 -1.45 10.95
C ALA A 223 1.31 -2.14 9.65
N ASN A 224 0.65 -1.42 8.76
CA ASN A 224 0.24 -1.95 7.46
C ASN A 224 1.44 -2.31 6.56
N ALA A 225 2.43 -1.43 6.45
CA ALA A 225 3.66 -1.75 5.72
C ALA A 225 4.35 -3.00 6.29
N LEU A 226 4.50 -3.07 7.62
CA LEU A 226 5.11 -4.21 8.29
C LEU A 226 4.29 -5.50 8.09
N TYR A 227 2.97 -5.38 8.08
CA TYR A 227 2.06 -6.52 7.83
C TYR A 227 2.33 -7.18 6.47
N TRP A 228 2.48 -6.42 5.39
CA TRP A 228 2.79 -6.97 4.07
C TRP A 228 4.16 -7.64 4.04
N LEU A 229 5.16 -7.06 4.70
CA LEU A 229 6.51 -7.61 4.79
C LEU A 229 6.55 -8.90 5.62
N GLU A 230 5.80 -8.97 6.71
CA GLU A 230 5.82 -10.07 7.66
C GLU A 230 4.89 -11.21 7.25
N GLU A 231 3.63 -10.90 6.94
CA GLU A 231 2.59 -11.91 6.70
C GLU A 231 2.61 -12.47 5.28
N PHE A 232 3.12 -11.69 4.32
CA PHE A 232 3.19 -12.11 2.91
C PHE A 232 4.61 -12.26 2.39
N HIS A 233 5.62 -12.09 3.24
CA HIS A 233 7.04 -12.24 2.88
C HIS A 233 7.49 -11.40 1.68
N VAL A 234 6.78 -10.32 1.31
CA VAL A 234 7.21 -9.47 0.20
C VAL A 234 8.61 -8.91 0.46
N ASP A 235 9.40 -8.77 -0.59
CA ASP A 235 10.82 -8.39 -0.50
C ASP A 235 11.00 -6.88 -0.51
N GLY A 236 9.92 -6.15 -0.67
CA GLY A 236 9.91 -4.71 -0.59
C GLY A 236 8.57 -4.11 -0.98
N LEU A 237 8.45 -2.80 -0.73
CA LEU A 237 7.29 -2.02 -1.11
C LEU A 237 7.72 -0.90 -2.04
N ARG A 238 7.01 -0.76 -3.15
CA ARG A 238 7.02 0.47 -3.95
C ARG A 238 5.97 1.39 -3.38
N VAL A 239 6.39 2.56 -2.93
CA VAL A 239 5.50 3.54 -2.29
C VAL A 239 5.02 4.51 -3.34
N ASP A 240 3.71 4.46 -3.59
CA ASP A 240 3.01 5.24 -4.60
C ASP A 240 2.96 6.72 -4.27
N ALA A 241 3.12 7.55 -5.30
CA ALA A 241 2.85 8.99 -5.29
C ALA A 241 3.49 9.74 -4.09
N VAL A 242 4.76 9.46 -3.78
CA VAL A 242 5.45 10.09 -2.65
C VAL A 242 5.45 11.61 -2.74
N ALA A 243 5.57 12.18 -3.95
CA ALA A 243 5.50 13.63 -4.15
C ALA A 243 4.20 14.24 -3.61
N SER A 244 3.06 13.55 -3.76
CA SER A 244 1.77 14.00 -3.25
C SER A 244 1.72 14.08 -1.72
N MET A 245 2.57 13.31 -1.04
CA MET A 245 2.68 13.29 0.42
C MET A 245 3.64 14.37 0.93
N LEU A 246 4.68 14.69 0.16
CA LEU A 246 5.76 15.60 0.59
C LEU A 246 5.35 17.07 0.58
N TYR A 247 4.39 17.46 -0.28
CA TYR A 247 4.07 18.85 -0.53
C TYR A 247 2.61 19.16 -0.23
N LEU A 248 2.39 20.18 0.60
CA LEU A 248 1.05 20.68 0.98
C LEU A 248 0.35 21.38 -0.19
N ASP A 249 1.11 21.92 -1.14
CA ASP A 249 0.63 22.59 -2.36
C ASP A 249 0.55 21.66 -3.58
N TYR A 250 0.72 20.36 -3.40
CA TYR A 250 0.68 19.40 -4.52
C TYR A 250 -0.67 19.48 -5.25
N SER A 251 -0.61 19.75 -6.59
CA SER A 251 -1.80 19.92 -7.45
C SER A 251 -2.82 20.94 -6.92
N ARG A 252 -2.37 22.02 -6.33
CA ARG A 252 -3.22 23.08 -5.77
C ARG A 252 -2.81 24.44 -6.27
N GLU A 253 -3.81 25.31 -6.44
CA GLU A 253 -3.60 26.72 -6.77
C GLU A 253 -3.35 27.56 -5.51
N ASP A 254 -2.90 28.79 -5.70
CA ASP A 254 -2.70 29.73 -4.61
C ASP A 254 -4.01 29.95 -3.83
N GLY A 255 -3.95 29.82 -2.51
CA GLY A 255 -5.09 29.91 -1.60
C GLY A 255 -5.85 28.59 -1.35
N GLU A 256 -5.54 27.53 -2.07
CA GLU A 256 -6.16 26.21 -1.90
C GLU A 256 -5.42 25.29 -0.94
N TRP A 257 -4.32 25.74 -0.37
CA TRP A 257 -3.50 24.98 0.57
C TRP A 257 -3.10 25.80 1.79
N VAL A 258 -2.61 25.12 2.82
CA VAL A 258 -2.16 25.73 4.09
C VAL A 258 -0.69 25.43 4.28
N PRO A 259 0.17 26.43 4.48
CA PRO A 259 1.58 26.20 4.75
C PRO A 259 1.81 25.47 6.08
N ASN A 260 2.96 24.85 6.21
CA ASN A 260 3.39 24.23 7.46
C ASN A 260 3.68 25.30 8.54
N VAL A 261 4.02 24.87 9.74
CA VAL A 261 4.27 25.73 10.92
C VAL A 261 5.44 26.71 10.71
N HIS A 262 6.27 26.51 9.71
CA HIS A 262 7.39 27.39 9.35
C HIS A 262 7.07 28.27 8.12
N GLY A 263 5.85 28.19 7.61
CA GLY A 263 5.44 28.92 6.40
C GLY A 263 5.84 28.26 5.07
N GLY A 264 6.42 27.06 5.10
CA GLY A 264 6.84 26.32 3.92
C GLY A 264 5.77 25.41 3.35
N ARG A 265 6.06 24.82 2.20
CA ARG A 265 5.16 23.93 1.45
C ARG A 265 5.33 22.45 1.80
N GLU A 266 6.38 22.09 2.52
CA GLU A 266 6.66 20.71 2.88
C GLU A 266 5.67 20.21 3.95
N ASN A 267 5.13 19.01 3.75
CA ASN A 267 4.31 18.31 4.73
C ASN A 267 5.22 17.62 5.75
N LEU A 268 5.52 18.31 6.84
CA LEU A 268 6.48 17.83 7.85
C LEU A 268 6.02 16.53 8.52
N GLU A 269 4.72 16.36 8.73
CA GLU A 269 4.14 15.17 9.34
C GLU A 269 4.26 13.95 8.41
N ALA A 270 4.02 14.14 7.12
CA ALA A 270 4.21 13.07 6.12
C ALA A 270 5.68 12.68 5.94
N ILE A 271 6.59 13.67 5.94
CA ILE A 271 8.03 13.43 5.92
C ILE A 271 8.45 12.58 7.12
N ALA A 272 8.01 12.95 8.33
CA ALA A 272 8.30 12.19 9.54
C ALA A 272 7.72 10.76 9.48
N PHE A 273 6.53 10.60 8.92
CA PHE A 273 5.93 9.29 8.69
C PHE A 273 6.78 8.42 7.74
N LEU A 274 7.20 8.97 6.60
CA LEU A 274 8.03 8.24 5.63
C LEU A 274 9.37 7.81 6.24
N GLN A 275 9.99 8.69 7.00
CA GLN A 275 11.22 8.37 7.74
C GLN A 275 11.00 7.23 8.75
N GLU A 276 9.90 7.27 9.50
CA GLU A 276 9.56 6.26 10.49
C GLU A 276 9.29 4.90 9.86
N VAL A 277 8.48 4.83 8.79
CA VAL A 277 8.15 3.56 8.15
C VAL A 277 9.38 2.93 7.52
N ASN A 278 10.23 3.70 6.84
CA ASN A 278 11.45 3.19 6.23
C ASN A 278 12.44 2.69 7.29
N ALA A 279 12.72 3.49 8.31
CA ALA A 279 13.63 3.08 9.39
C ALA A 279 13.15 1.83 10.12
N THR A 280 11.85 1.73 10.39
CA THR A 280 11.25 0.59 11.08
C THR A 280 11.29 -0.67 10.21
N ALA A 281 10.93 -0.56 8.93
CA ALA A 281 10.93 -1.67 8.00
C ALA A 281 12.34 -2.27 7.82
N TYR A 282 13.33 -1.45 7.54
CA TYR A 282 14.72 -1.89 7.39
C TYR A 282 15.31 -2.50 8.66
N LYS A 283 14.96 -1.95 9.82
CA LYS A 283 15.42 -2.50 11.10
C LYS A 283 14.85 -3.89 11.38
N ARG A 284 13.59 -4.13 11.00
CA ARG A 284 12.89 -5.39 11.31
C ARG A 284 13.14 -6.48 10.27
N TYR A 285 13.26 -6.10 9.00
CA TYR A 285 13.31 -7.04 7.88
C TYR A 285 14.57 -6.81 7.04
N PRO A 286 15.69 -7.41 7.40
CA PRO A 286 16.94 -7.26 6.65
C PRO A 286 16.81 -7.80 5.23
N GLY A 287 17.47 -7.12 4.29
CA GLY A 287 17.50 -7.50 2.87
C GLY A 287 16.29 -7.09 2.05
N ILE A 288 15.32 -6.37 2.63
CA ILE A 288 14.21 -5.77 1.87
C ILE A 288 14.66 -4.51 1.13
N VAL A 289 13.79 -4.01 0.25
CA VAL A 289 13.97 -2.71 -0.37
C VAL A 289 12.68 -1.89 -0.31
N MET A 290 12.80 -0.63 0.13
CA MET A 290 11.73 0.36 0.06
C MET A 290 12.02 1.30 -1.10
N ILE A 291 11.10 1.37 -2.06
CA ILE A 291 11.28 2.09 -3.33
C ILE A 291 10.30 3.25 -3.39
N ALA A 292 10.79 4.47 -3.62
CA ALA A 292 9.92 5.64 -3.80
C ALA A 292 9.52 5.82 -5.27
N GLU A 293 8.23 6.00 -5.52
CA GLU A 293 7.76 6.67 -6.73
C GLU A 293 7.67 8.17 -6.40
N GLU A 294 8.69 8.92 -6.81
CA GLU A 294 8.84 10.34 -6.52
C GLU A 294 9.46 11.06 -7.73
N SER A 295 8.71 11.99 -8.31
CA SER A 295 9.05 12.63 -9.59
C SER A 295 9.57 14.05 -9.45
N THR A 296 9.69 14.58 -8.23
CA THR A 296 10.16 15.95 -8.00
C THR A 296 11.65 16.02 -7.65
N SER A 297 12.14 17.24 -7.43
CA SER A 297 13.51 17.52 -6.99
C SER A 297 13.67 17.49 -5.47
N PHE A 298 12.77 16.83 -4.72
CA PHE A 298 12.91 16.73 -3.27
C PHE A 298 14.26 16.13 -2.89
N PRO A 299 15.04 16.82 -2.04
CA PRO A 299 16.39 16.37 -1.71
C PRO A 299 16.39 15.19 -0.74
N GLY A 300 17.29 14.23 -0.95
CA GLY A 300 17.54 13.17 0.02
C GLY A 300 16.45 12.09 0.11
N VAL A 301 15.69 11.83 -0.96
CA VAL A 301 14.72 10.73 -0.98
C VAL A 301 15.36 9.40 -0.59
N THR A 302 16.55 9.11 -1.11
CA THR A 302 17.30 7.88 -0.81
C THR A 302 18.45 8.10 0.18
N ALA A 303 18.57 9.28 0.78
CA ALA A 303 19.52 9.50 1.85
C ALA A 303 19.04 8.88 3.17
N PRO A 304 19.97 8.42 4.03
CA PRO A 304 19.62 7.88 5.33
C PRO A 304 18.87 8.89 6.23
N THR A 305 18.04 8.38 7.11
CA THR A 305 17.22 9.21 8.02
C THR A 305 18.04 10.01 9.05
N ASP A 306 19.21 9.50 9.43
CA ASP A 306 20.16 10.19 10.30
C ASP A 306 20.85 11.40 9.63
N ARG A 307 20.72 11.51 8.32
CA ARG A 307 21.16 12.65 7.50
C ARG A 307 19.99 13.47 6.95
N ALA A 308 18.86 13.43 7.65
CA ALA A 308 17.61 14.10 7.26
C ALA A 308 17.01 13.63 5.92
N GLY A 309 17.43 12.47 5.40
CA GLY A 309 16.82 11.84 4.23
C GLY A 309 15.53 11.13 4.57
N LEU A 310 14.79 10.69 3.54
CA LEU A 310 13.55 9.93 3.71
C LEU A 310 13.79 8.45 4.04
N GLY A 311 15.00 7.93 3.79
CA GLY A 311 15.39 6.57 4.13
C GLY A 311 14.96 5.49 3.13
N PHE A 312 14.49 5.86 1.94
CA PHE A 312 14.25 4.87 0.89
C PHE A 312 15.57 4.24 0.41
N GLY A 313 15.53 2.98 0.06
CA GLY A 313 16.70 2.29 -0.52
C GLY A 313 16.89 2.61 -1.99
N MET A 314 15.79 2.82 -2.71
CA MET A 314 15.77 3.11 -4.14
C MET A 314 14.67 4.13 -4.47
N LYS A 315 14.78 4.72 -5.65
CA LYS A 315 13.79 5.60 -6.24
C LYS A 315 13.66 5.27 -7.73
N TRP A 316 12.43 5.22 -8.26
CA TRP A 316 12.22 5.15 -9.70
C TRP A 316 12.79 6.40 -10.39
N ASN A 317 13.60 6.20 -11.44
CA ASN A 317 14.16 7.30 -12.20
C ASN A 317 13.17 7.78 -13.27
N MET A 318 12.26 8.66 -12.86
CA MET A 318 11.22 9.20 -13.73
C MET A 318 11.79 10.06 -14.87
N GLY A 319 12.92 10.74 -14.66
CA GLY A 319 13.62 11.50 -15.70
C GLY A 319 14.09 10.58 -16.83
N TRP A 320 14.75 9.48 -16.48
CA TRP A 320 15.17 8.48 -17.47
C TRP A 320 13.98 7.90 -18.24
N MET A 321 12.88 7.64 -17.56
CA MET A 321 11.65 7.16 -18.19
C MET A 321 11.14 8.17 -19.23
N HIS A 322 11.01 9.45 -18.86
CA HIS A 322 10.54 10.49 -19.78
C HIS A 322 11.46 10.66 -20.99
N ASP A 323 12.78 10.73 -20.77
CA ASP A 323 13.75 10.87 -21.85
C ASP A 323 13.72 9.67 -22.79
N SER A 324 13.61 8.46 -22.23
CA SER A 324 13.50 7.23 -23.03
C SER A 324 12.23 7.18 -23.86
N LEU A 325 11.09 7.54 -23.28
CA LEU A 325 9.82 7.58 -24.01
C LEU A 325 9.82 8.65 -25.08
N GLN A 326 10.37 9.82 -24.81
CA GLN A 326 10.52 10.89 -25.80
C GLN A 326 11.38 10.41 -26.97
N TYR A 327 12.56 9.83 -26.67
CA TYR A 327 13.44 9.26 -27.70
C TYR A 327 12.73 8.20 -28.55
N MET A 328 11.93 7.33 -27.93
CA MET A 328 11.20 6.29 -28.64
C MET A 328 10.07 6.85 -29.55
N GLN A 329 9.52 8.02 -29.23
CA GLN A 329 8.50 8.70 -30.02
C GLN A 329 9.08 9.41 -31.24
N GLU A 330 10.38 9.75 -31.24
CA GLU A 330 11.03 10.39 -32.38
C GLU A 330 11.03 9.48 -33.62
N ASP A 331 10.91 10.07 -34.80
CA ASP A 331 11.10 9.34 -36.06
C ASP A 331 12.48 8.67 -36.05
N PRO A 332 12.59 7.40 -36.43
CA PRO A 332 13.88 6.69 -36.47
C PRO A 332 15.00 7.44 -37.19
N MET A 333 14.67 8.27 -38.18
CA MET A 333 15.61 9.09 -38.92
C MET A 333 16.24 10.21 -38.07
N HIS A 334 15.57 10.63 -36.99
CA HIS A 334 16.01 11.70 -36.10
C HIS A 334 16.66 11.21 -34.78
N ARG A 335 16.66 9.89 -34.52
CA ARG A 335 17.18 9.30 -33.27
C ARG A 335 18.71 9.35 -33.13
N SER A 336 19.42 9.78 -34.16
CA SER A 336 20.89 9.88 -34.15
C SER A 336 21.43 11.29 -33.82
N HIS A 337 20.53 12.22 -33.45
CA HIS A 337 20.93 13.62 -33.21
C HIS A 337 20.63 14.03 -31.77
#